data_f8a586089e06b1c1d9e8481abb63946c
#
_entry.id   f8a586089e06b1c1d9e8481abb63946c
#
_cell.length_a   1.000
_cell.length_b   1.000
_cell.length_c   1.000
_cell.angle_alpha   90.00
_cell.angle_beta   90.00
_cell.angle_gamma   90.00
#
_symmetry.space_group_name_H-M   'P 1'
#
loop_
_entity.id
_entity.type
_entity.pdbx_description
1 polymer ?
#
loop_
_entity_poly.entity_id
_entity_poly.type
_entity_poly.pdbx_seq_one_letter_code
_entity_poly.pdbx_strand_id
1 'polypeptide(L)'
;MTRRLACSVAAILVLASGTASAGITETRLDQVAKSLAPQVIDWRRDFHQNPELGNRETRTAAAVAAHLKSLGLEVQTGIAHTGVVGVLKGGLPGPVIALRADMDALPVKEQVDVPFKSTATAEYRGEKVGVMHACGHDAHTAILMGTAKALASMRNELPGTVMFIFQPAEEGAPEGEKGGAPLMLEEGVFDIVKPEAVFGLHVFSTLNAGKIGYRSGPFMAAADRFRILVKGEQTHGSRPWSGVDPIVASAQIVMGLQTLVSRQIDISAHPAVVSVGAIKGGIRNNIIPDEVEMIGTFRTFEPAVRQQIIDGMIRTATDIASSSGATAEVEIAEDANPVTFNDVKLTERMLPSLERAAGPGNVVETPFVTGAEDFSYFGQRVPSLFFFVGITPPGKDAAKAPANHSPKFFIDESGLELGLRAMLGVAVDYLQGANR
;
A
#
# COMPACT_ATOMS: atom_id res chain seq x y z
N MET A 1 -90.13 -12.53 -20.56
CA MET A 1 -89.11 -13.62 -20.54
C MET A 1 -87.78 -13.01 -21.01
N THR A 2 -86.92 -12.60 -20.11
CA THR A 2 -85.60 -12.03 -20.44
C THR A 2 -84.56 -12.75 -19.60
N ARG A 3 -83.73 -13.63 -20.22
CA ARG A 3 -82.64 -14.34 -19.62
C ARG A 3 -81.41 -13.40 -19.56
N ARG A 4 -80.89 -13.14 -18.36
CA ARG A 4 -79.60 -12.49 -18.17
C ARG A 4 -78.51 -13.57 -18.21
N LEU A 5 -77.53 -13.42 -19.14
CA LEU A 5 -76.29 -14.15 -19.14
C LEU A 5 -75.33 -13.49 -18.13
N ALA A 6 -74.83 -14.26 -17.18
CA ALA A 6 -73.75 -13.87 -16.30
C ALA A 6 -72.45 -14.35 -16.91
N CYS A 7 -71.57 -13.42 -17.31
CA CYS A 7 -70.18 -13.73 -17.66
C CYS A 7 -69.33 -13.74 -16.40
N SER A 8 -68.78 -14.90 -16.01
CA SER A 8 -67.83 -15.07 -14.97
C SER A 8 -66.43 -14.81 -15.56
N VAL A 9 -65.73 -13.74 -15.14
CA VAL A 9 -64.32 -13.48 -15.46
C VAL A 9 -63.47 -14.17 -14.40
N ALA A 10 -62.84 -15.25 -14.78
CA ALA A 10 -61.83 -15.89 -13.92
C ALA A 10 -60.49 -15.08 -13.99
N ALA A 11 -60.12 -14.39 -12.92
CA ALA A 11 -58.82 -13.73 -12.78
C ALA A 11 -57.75 -14.80 -12.43
N ILE A 12 -56.87 -15.08 -13.37
CA ILE A 12 -55.69 -15.90 -13.14
C ILE A 12 -54.66 -15.04 -12.40
N LEU A 13 -54.49 -15.25 -11.09
CA LEU A 13 -53.37 -14.72 -10.32
C LEU A 13 -52.11 -15.51 -10.71
N VAL A 14 -51.24 -14.93 -11.51
CA VAL A 14 -49.86 -15.44 -11.69
C VAL A 14 -49.06 -15.03 -10.46
N LEU A 15 -48.92 -15.95 -9.52
CA LEU A 15 -47.93 -15.84 -8.43
C LEU A 15 -46.54 -15.98 -9.05
N ALA A 16 -45.88 -14.86 -9.32
CA ALA A 16 -44.45 -14.84 -9.59
C ALA A 16 -43.75 -15.19 -8.27
N SER A 17 -43.45 -16.47 -8.07
CA SER A 17 -42.53 -16.93 -7.03
C SER A 17 -41.14 -16.47 -7.43
N GLY A 18 -40.79 -15.23 -7.07
CA GLY A 18 -39.42 -14.77 -7.06
C GLY A 18 -38.64 -15.62 -6.06
N THR A 19 -37.88 -16.59 -6.54
CA THR A 19 -36.85 -17.23 -5.75
C THR A 19 -35.83 -16.14 -5.43
N ALA A 20 -35.90 -15.58 -4.23
CA ALA A 20 -34.79 -14.77 -3.70
C ALA A 20 -33.54 -15.65 -3.82
N SER A 21 -32.65 -15.29 -4.71
CA SER A 21 -31.34 -15.95 -4.79
C SER A 21 -30.69 -15.83 -3.42
N ALA A 22 -30.49 -16.95 -2.76
CA ALA A 22 -29.74 -16.95 -1.50
C ALA A 22 -28.36 -16.37 -1.81
N GLY A 23 -28.00 -15.26 -1.16
CA GLY A 23 -26.70 -14.59 -1.38
C GLY A 23 -25.53 -15.55 -1.13
N ILE A 24 -24.35 -15.17 -1.59
CA ILE A 24 -23.12 -15.91 -1.34
C ILE A 24 -22.90 -15.96 0.18
N THR A 25 -22.84 -17.18 0.74
CA THR A 25 -22.75 -17.39 2.19
C THR A 25 -21.28 -17.42 2.66
N GLU A 26 -21.06 -17.04 3.90
CA GLU A 26 -19.76 -17.12 4.57
C GLU A 26 -19.15 -18.54 4.49
N THR A 27 -19.94 -19.57 4.81
CA THR A 27 -19.50 -20.98 4.71
C THR A 27 -18.96 -21.32 3.32
N ARG A 28 -19.58 -20.78 2.27
CA ARG A 28 -19.12 -20.99 0.90
C ARG A 28 -17.80 -20.25 0.63
N LEU A 29 -17.66 -19.03 1.13
CA LEU A 29 -16.39 -18.28 1.01
C LEU A 29 -15.24 -19.02 1.70
N ASP A 30 -15.46 -19.53 2.91
CA ASP A 30 -14.47 -20.32 3.63
C ASP A 30 -14.08 -21.61 2.89
N GLN A 31 -15.06 -22.34 2.36
CA GLN A 31 -14.80 -23.55 1.58
C GLN A 31 -13.99 -23.25 0.31
N VAL A 32 -14.34 -22.19 -0.41
CA VAL A 32 -13.62 -21.78 -1.63
C VAL A 32 -12.22 -21.32 -1.30
N ALA A 33 -12.04 -20.48 -0.28
CA ALA A 33 -10.72 -20.02 0.16
C ALA A 33 -9.82 -21.19 0.55
N LYS A 34 -10.32 -22.11 1.39
CA LYS A 34 -9.58 -23.32 1.79
C LYS A 34 -9.21 -24.21 0.60
N SER A 35 -10.09 -24.35 -0.39
CA SER A 35 -9.82 -25.15 -1.58
C SER A 35 -8.75 -24.53 -2.50
N LEU A 36 -8.66 -23.20 -2.51
CA LEU A 36 -7.71 -22.43 -3.34
C LEU A 36 -6.36 -22.18 -2.64
N ALA A 37 -6.30 -22.28 -1.31
CA ALA A 37 -5.09 -21.98 -0.55
C ALA A 37 -3.81 -22.70 -1.05
N PRO A 38 -3.83 -23.99 -1.41
CA PRO A 38 -2.66 -24.64 -1.98
C PRO A 38 -2.18 -23.98 -3.29
N GLN A 39 -3.12 -23.59 -4.16
CA GLN A 39 -2.76 -22.93 -5.43
C GLN A 39 -2.24 -21.51 -5.21
N VAL A 40 -2.76 -20.76 -4.23
CA VAL A 40 -2.24 -19.44 -3.85
C VAL A 40 -0.81 -19.56 -3.33
N ILE A 41 -0.51 -20.60 -2.54
CA ILE A 41 0.84 -20.90 -2.08
C ILE A 41 1.77 -21.20 -3.28
N ASP A 42 1.31 -22.01 -4.23
CA ASP A 42 2.13 -22.34 -5.42
C ASP A 42 2.43 -21.10 -6.27
N TRP A 43 1.44 -20.22 -6.50
CA TRP A 43 1.66 -18.95 -7.20
C TRP A 43 2.63 -18.04 -6.43
N ARG A 44 2.44 -17.91 -5.12
CA ARG A 44 3.35 -17.13 -4.28
C ARG A 44 4.79 -17.61 -4.37
N ARG A 45 5.03 -18.91 -4.29
CA ARG A 45 6.37 -19.51 -4.39
C ARG A 45 6.99 -19.29 -5.78
N ASP A 46 6.18 -19.40 -6.84
CA ASP A 46 6.63 -19.12 -8.21
C ASP A 46 7.07 -17.66 -8.40
N PHE A 47 6.29 -16.69 -7.91
CA PHE A 47 6.68 -15.28 -7.92
C PHE A 47 7.90 -15.02 -7.04
N HIS A 48 7.96 -15.61 -5.85
CA HIS A 48 9.09 -15.46 -4.94
C HIS A 48 10.42 -15.95 -5.54
N GLN A 49 10.37 -17.04 -6.29
CA GLN A 49 11.54 -17.58 -6.97
C GLN A 49 11.98 -16.75 -8.18
N ASN A 50 11.06 -15.97 -8.75
CA ASN A 50 11.28 -15.19 -9.97
C ASN A 50 10.89 -13.72 -9.76
N PRO A 51 11.48 -13.01 -8.78
CA PRO A 51 11.11 -11.64 -8.47
C PRO A 51 11.63 -10.66 -9.51
N GLU A 52 10.87 -9.60 -9.74
CA GLU A 52 11.18 -8.53 -10.69
C GLU A 52 11.09 -7.17 -9.99
N LEU A 53 12.01 -6.25 -10.30
CA LEU A 53 12.00 -4.89 -9.74
C LEU A 53 10.89 -4.03 -10.33
N GLY A 54 10.56 -2.93 -9.67
CA GLY A 54 9.56 -1.98 -10.08
C GLY A 54 9.69 -1.51 -11.53
N ASN A 55 8.59 -1.39 -12.24
CA ASN A 55 8.47 -1.17 -13.70
C ASN A 55 9.14 -2.25 -14.58
N ARG A 56 9.54 -3.36 -14.01
CA ARG A 56 10.19 -4.50 -14.72
C ARG A 56 9.45 -5.82 -14.50
N GLU A 57 8.27 -5.80 -13.90
CA GLU A 57 7.45 -6.95 -13.52
C GLU A 57 6.80 -7.64 -14.75
N THR A 58 7.56 -7.82 -15.83
CA THR A 58 7.04 -8.28 -17.13
C THR A 58 6.53 -9.71 -17.08
N ARG A 59 7.25 -10.63 -16.41
CA ARG A 59 6.85 -12.02 -16.22
C ARG A 59 5.64 -12.13 -15.29
N THR A 60 5.68 -11.41 -14.18
CA THR A 60 4.60 -11.36 -13.18
C THR A 60 3.32 -10.83 -13.82
N ALA A 61 3.40 -9.71 -14.52
CA ALA A 61 2.28 -9.13 -15.26
C ALA A 61 1.69 -10.07 -16.31
N ALA A 62 2.56 -10.77 -17.07
CA ALA A 62 2.11 -11.74 -18.07
C ALA A 62 1.37 -12.92 -17.43
N ALA A 63 1.88 -13.45 -16.30
CA ALA A 63 1.24 -14.53 -15.56
C ALA A 63 -0.14 -14.11 -15.00
N VAL A 64 -0.21 -12.93 -14.40
CA VAL A 64 -1.47 -12.33 -13.90
C VAL A 64 -2.45 -12.14 -15.05
N ALA A 65 -2.06 -11.51 -16.15
CA ALA A 65 -2.93 -11.27 -17.30
C ALA A 65 -3.46 -12.56 -17.91
N ALA A 66 -2.61 -13.59 -18.05
CA ALA A 66 -3.03 -14.90 -18.54
C ALA A 66 -4.04 -15.56 -17.61
N HIS A 67 -3.81 -15.49 -16.29
CA HIS A 67 -4.74 -16.02 -15.29
C HIS A 67 -6.11 -15.33 -15.39
N LEU A 68 -6.17 -14.00 -15.35
CA LEU A 68 -7.42 -13.25 -15.41
C LEU A 68 -8.20 -13.50 -16.71
N LYS A 69 -7.48 -13.57 -17.86
CA LYS A 69 -8.09 -13.93 -19.15
C LYS A 69 -8.68 -15.35 -19.12
N SER A 70 -8.01 -16.31 -18.49
CA SER A 70 -8.51 -17.69 -18.36
C SER A 70 -9.82 -17.79 -17.55
N LEU A 71 -10.07 -16.81 -16.66
CA LEU A 71 -11.31 -16.68 -15.89
C LEU A 71 -12.40 -15.92 -16.65
N GLY A 72 -12.13 -15.47 -17.86
CA GLY A 72 -13.08 -14.71 -18.70
C GLY A 72 -13.32 -13.29 -18.21
N LEU A 73 -12.35 -12.65 -17.59
CA LEU A 73 -12.37 -11.24 -17.25
C LEU A 73 -11.98 -10.37 -18.47
N GLU A 74 -12.48 -9.14 -18.50
CA GLU A 74 -11.97 -8.09 -19.38
C GLU A 74 -10.62 -7.63 -18.83
N VAL A 75 -9.53 -7.75 -19.60
CA VAL A 75 -8.16 -7.52 -19.10
C VAL A 75 -7.46 -6.43 -19.91
N GLN A 76 -6.94 -5.43 -19.22
CA GLN A 76 -6.02 -4.41 -19.76
C GLN A 76 -4.64 -4.60 -19.14
N THR A 77 -3.58 -4.37 -19.94
CA THR A 77 -2.17 -4.53 -19.54
C THR A 77 -1.37 -3.31 -19.98
N GLY A 78 -0.23 -3.11 -19.36
CA GLY A 78 0.67 -2.01 -19.70
C GLY A 78 0.29 -0.67 -19.06
N ILE A 79 -0.60 -0.67 -18.06
CA ILE A 79 -0.94 0.54 -17.29
C ILE A 79 0.21 0.79 -16.32
N ALA A 80 0.76 1.99 -16.30
CA ALA A 80 1.96 2.32 -15.54
C ALA A 80 3.10 1.30 -15.83
N HIS A 81 3.39 1.08 -17.11
CA HIS A 81 4.39 0.14 -17.65
C HIS A 81 3.96 -1.33 -17.61
N THR A 82 3.89 -1.95 -16.46
CA THR A 82 3.64 -3.39 -16.29
C THR A 82 2.34 -3.72 -15.58
N GLY A 83 1.59 -2.72 -15.13
CA GLY A 83 0.33 -2.92 -14.41
C GLY A 83 -0.72 -3.67 -15.22
N VAL A 84 -1.53 -4.46 -14.51
CA VAL A 84 -2.60 -5.27 -15.09
C VAL A 84 -3.91 -4.97 -14.36
N VAL A 85 -4.96 -4.75 -15.13
CA VAL A 85 -6.31 -4.55 -14.61
C VAL A 85 -7.25 -5.59 -15.20
N GLY A 86 -8.00 -6.28 -14.32
CA GLY A 86 -9.07 -7.19 -14.71
C GLY A 86 -10.42 -6.71 -14.22
N VAL A 87 -11.45 -6.81 -15.05
CA VAL A 87 -12.82 -6.44 -14.68
C VAL A 87 -13.72 -7.66 -14.72
N LEU A 88 -14.30 -7.99 -13.57
CA LEU A 88 -15.32 -9.03 -13.41
C LEU A 88 -16.69 -8.38 -13.24
N LYS A 89 -17.54 -8.48 -14.24
CA LYS A 89 -18.95 -8.10 -14.13
C LYS A 89 -19.73 -9.26 -13.54
N GLY A 90 -20.37 -9.02 -12.40
CA GLY A 90 -21.26 -9.99 -11.76
C GLY A 90 -22.57 -10.19 -12.52
N GLY A 91 -23.31 -11.24 -12.16
CA GLY A 91 -24.58 -11.58 -12.77
C GLY A 91 -25.77 -10.76 -12.26
N LEU A 92 -25.59 -10.01 -11.18
CA LEU A 92 -26.65 -9.22 -10.55
C LEU A 92 -26.28 -7.74 -10.52
N PRO A 93 -27.25 -6.81 -10.58
CA PRO A 93 -27.00 -5.39 -10.38
C PRO A 93 -26.36 -5.12 -9.02
N GLY A 94 -25.45 -4.16 -8.95
CA GLY A 94 -24.80 -3.80 -7.69
C GLY A 94 -23.72 -2.73 -7.88
N PRO A 95 -22.99 -2.40 -6.79
CA PRO A 95 -21.94 -1.39 -6.81
C PRO A 95 -20.69 -1.87 -7.56
N VAL A 96 -19.74 -0.95 -7.76
CA VAL A 96 -18.42 -1.21 -8.32
C VAL A 96 -17.38 -1.06 -7.23
N ILE A 97 -16.51 -2.05 -7.07
CA ILE A 97 -15.37 -1.98 -6.15
C ILE A 97 -14.07 -2.27 -6.85
N ALA A 98 -12.96 -1.77 -6.29
CA ALA A 98 -11.61 -2.15 -6.67
C ALA A 98 -10.93 -2.95 -5.57
N LEU A 99 -10.16 -3.97 -5.97
CA LEU A 99 -9.26 -4.73 -5.11
C LEU A 99 -7.84 -4.58 -5.67
N ARG A 100 -6.86 -4.26 -4.82
CA ARG A 100 -5.48 -3.97 -5.25
C ARG A 100 -4.48 -4.93 -4.62
N ALA A 101 -3.51 -5.33 -5.43
CA ALA A 101 -2.23 -5.91 -4.98
C ALA A 101 -1.09 -5.27 -5.77
N ASP A 102 0.04 -5.07 -5.11
CA ASP A 102 1.31 -4.72 -5.71
C ASP A 102 2.05 -5.95 -6.25
N MET A 103 3.03 -5.75 -7.15
CA MET A 103 3.72 -6.86 -7.84
C MET A 103 5.25 -6.82 -7.76
N ASP A 104 5.82 -5.67 -7.41
CA ASP A 104 7.26 -5.45 -7.49
C ASP A 104 8.05 -6.08 -6.35
N ALA A 105 9.32 -6.34 -6.60
CA ALA A 105 10.30 -6.84 -5.64
C ALA A 105 11.39 -5.81 -5.37
N LEU A 106 12.21 -6.09 -4.36
CA LEU A 106 13.25 -5.20 -3.85
C LEU A 106 14.66 -5.64 -4.28
N PRO A 107 15.63 -4.68 -4.39
CA PRO A 107 17.02 -4.97 -4.66
C PRO A 107 17.72 -5.54 -3.41
N VAL A 108 17.24 -6.69 -2.93
CA VAL A 108 17.70 -7.38 -1.72
C VAL A 108 18.19 -8.77 -2.07
N LYS A 109 19.39 -9.15 -1.59
CA LYS A 109 19.91 -10.52 -1.72
C LYS A 109 19.33 -11.40 -0.63
N GLU A 110 18.52 -12.36 -0.99
CA GLU A 110 17.85 -13.27 -0.07
C GLU A 110 18.81 -14.12 0.77
N GLN A 111 18.53 -14.21 2.07
CA GLN A 111 19.27 -15.02 3.05
C GLN A 111 18.42 -16.10 3.72
N VAL A 112 17.16 -16.27 3.30
CA VAL A 112 16.29 -17.33 3.82
C VAL A 112 16.63 -18.64 3.13
N ASP A 113 16.60 -19.74 3.87
CA ASP A 113 16.82 -21.09 3.33
C ASP A 113 15.47 -21.77 3.07
N VAL A 114 14.92 -21.56 1.89
CA VAL A 114 13.67 -22.15 1.41
C VAL A 114 13.86 -22.76 0.02
N PRO A 115 13.11 -23.82 -0.35
CA PRO A 115 13.26 -24.48 -1.64
C PRO A 115 13.04 -23.60 -2.86
N PHE A 116 12.23 -22.54 -2.70
CA PHE A 116 11.87 -21.57 -3.72
C PHE A 116 12.63 -20.22 -3.55
N LYS A 117 13.79 -20.26 -2.90
CA LYS A 117 14.67 -19.10 -2.71
C LYS A 117 14.98 -18.39 -4.03
N SER A 118 14.93 -17.07 -4.01
CA SER A 118 15.37 -16.27 -5.15
C SER A 118 16.88 -16.33 -5.36
N THR A 119 17.28 -16.56 -6.58
CA THR A 119 18.66 -16.37 -7.07
C THR A 119 18.73 -15.31 -8.17
N ALA A 120 17.63 -14.59 -8.38
CA ALA A 120 17.53 -13.53 -9.37
C ALA A 120 18.50 -12.39 -9.08
N THR A 121 19.01 -11.79 -10.14
CA THR A 121 19.85 -10.58 -10.06
C THR A 121 19.39 -9.59 -11.11
N ALA A 122 19.50 -8.32 -10.80
CA ALA A 122 19.21 -7.22 -11.71
C ALA A 122 20.27 -6.12 -11.60
N GLU A 123 20.26 -5.19 -12.54
CA GLU A 123 20.98 -3.93 -12.39
C GLU A 123 20.08 -2.92 -11.67
N TYR A 124 20.62 -2.29 -10.65
CA TYR A 124 19.94 -1.25 -9.89
C TYR A 124 20.92 -0.13 -9.56
N ARG A 125 20.66 1.10 -10.06
CA ARG A 125 21.54 2.27 -9.90
C ARG A 125 22.99 2.02 -10.34
N GLY A 126 23.17 1.27 -11.44
CA GLY A 126 24.50 0.95 -11.98
C GLY A 126 25.24 -0.19 -11.27
N GLU A 127 24.62 -0.85 -10.31
CA GLU A 127 25.18 -1.99 -9.60
C GLU A 127 24.39 -3.28 -9.82
N LYS A 128 25.09 -4.42 -9.88
CA LYS A 128 24.44 -5.72 -9.91
C LYS A 128 24.02 -6.13 -8.51
N VAL A 129 22.72 -6.27 -8.28
CA VAL A 129 22.11 -6.63 -6.99
C VAL A 129 21.36 -7.96 -7.06
N GLY A 130 21.17 -8.60 -5.91
CA GLY A 130 20.17 -9.67 -5.76
C GLY A 130 18.77 -9.08 -5.72
N VAL A 131 17.77 -9.83 -6.15
CA VAL A 131 16.35 -9.41 -6.11
C VAL A 131 15.55 -10.38 -5.28
N MET A 132 14.68 -9.87 -4.40
CA MET A 132 13.84 -10.67 -3.50
C MET A 132 12.51 -9.97 -3.23
N HIS A 133 11.42 -10.72 -3.19
CA HIS A 133 10.18 -10.24 -2.59
C HIS A 133 10.33 -10.14 -1.05
N ALA A 134 11.04 -9.11 -0.60
CA ALA A 134 11.30 -8.88 0.81
C ALA A 134 10.20 -8.05 1.51
N CYS A 135 9.18 -7.63 0.77
CA CYS A 135 8.00 -6.94 1.30
C CYS A 135 6.74 -7.82 1.32
N GLY A 136 6.69 -8.86 0.46
CA GLY A 136 5.58 -9.81 0.43
C GLY A 136 4.60 -9.59 -0.72
N HIS A 137 4.96 -8.81 -1.74
CA HIS A 137 4.11 -8.54 -2.90
C HIS A 137 3.82 -9.80 -3.73
N ASP A 138 4.68 -10.82 -3.66
CA ASP A 138 4.41 -12.18 -4.15
C ASP A 138 3.16 -12.78 -3.50
N ALA A 139 2.97 -12.58 -2.19
CA ALA A 139 1.80 -13.03 -1.46
C ALA A 139 0.55 -12.19 -1.82
N HIS A 140 0.69 -10.86 -1.92
CA HIS A 140 -0.42 -9.98 -2.27
C HIS A 140 -0.95 -10.29 -3.67
N THR A 141 -0.07 -10.42 -4.67
CA THR A 141 -0.39 -10.83 -6.03
C THR A 141 -1.10 -12.19 -6.06
N ALA A 142 -0.57 -13.19 -5.36
CA ALA A 142 -1.15 -14.53 -5.32
C ALA A 142 -2.52 -14.56 -4.65
N ILE A 143 -2.70 -13.83 -3.55
CA ILE A 143 -4.00 -13.69 -2.84
C ILE A 143 -5.03 -13.04 -3.78
N LEU A 144 -4.66 -11.98 -4.49
CA LEU A 144 -5.60 -11.30 -5.40
C LEU A 144 -5.95 -12.15 -6.61
N MET A 145 -5.01 -12.94 -7.15
CA MET A 145 -5.29 -13.96 -8.18
C MET A 145 -6.28 -15.02 -7.67
N GLY A 146 -6.10 -15.49 -6.43
CA GLY A 146 -7.02 -16.41 -5.77
C GLY A 146 -8.41 -15.81 -5.58
N THR A 147 -8.46 -14.54 -5.16
CA THR A 147 -9.70 -13.77 -5.01
C THR A 147 -10.44 -13.64 -6.35
N ALA A 148 -9.74 -13.31 -7.43
CA ALA A 148 -10.31 -13.23 -8.76
C ALA A 148 -10.92 -14.57 -9.22
N LYS A 149 -10.20 -15.68 -8.98
CA LYS A 149 -10.67 -17.04 -9.31
C LYS A 149 -11.91 -17.42 -8.51
N ALA A 150 -11.92 -17.15 -7.21
CA ALA A 150 -13.06 -17.42 -6.34
C ALA A 150 -14.30 -16.64 -6.78
N LEU A 151 -14.19 -15.32 -6.97
CA LEU A 151 -15.30 -14.47 -7.38
C LEU A 151 -15.81 -14.81 -8.79
N ALA A 152 -14.90 -15.13 -9.72
CA ALA A 152 -15.28 -15.58 -11.07
C ALA A 152 -16.10 -16.86 -11.03
N SER A 153 -15.82 -17.81 -10.11
CA SER A 153 -16.61 -19.05 -9.95
C SER A 153 -18.01 -18.81 -9.42
N MET A 154 -18.25 -17.66 -8.80
CA MET A 154 -19.55 -17.24 -8.23
C MET A 154 -20.19 -16.11 -9.04
N ARG A 155 -19.70 -15.82 -10.25
CA ARG A 155 -20.10 -14.67 -11.08
C ARG A 155 -21.60 -14.47 -11.17
N ASN A 156 -22.37 -15.53 -11.43
CA ASN A 156 -23.82 -15.43 -11.64
C ASN A 156 -24.61 -14.98 -10.40
N GLU A 157 -24.05 -15.18 -9.22
CA GLU A 157 -24.64 -14.83 -7.93
C GLU A 157 -24.05 -13.53 -7.36
N LEU A 158 -22.97 -13.02 -7.98
CA LEU A 158 -22.25 -11.85 -7.52
C LEU A 158 -22.98 -10.57 -7.96
N PRO A 159 -23.36 -9.66 -7.04
CA PRO A 159 -23.85 -8.34 -7.42
C PRO A 159 -22.70 -7.43 -7.88
N GLY A 160 -23.01 -6.51 -8.79
CA GLY A 160 -22.08 -5.42 -9.17
C GLY A 160 -20.87 -5.85 -9.98
N THR A 161 -19.80 -5.11 -9.82
CA THR A 161 -18.55 -5.27 -10.61
C THR A 161 -17.34 -5.20 -9.70
N VAL A 162 -16.37 -6.08 -9.93
CA VAL A 162 -15.07 -6.06 -9.24
C VAL A 162 -13.96 -5.74 -10.23
N MET A 163 -13.20 -4.70 -9.92
CA MET A 163 -11.98 -4.31 -10.60
C MET A 163 -10.78 -4.85 -9.82
N PHE A 164 -9.96 -5.66 -10.44
CA PHE A 164 -8.72 -6.18 -9.88
C PHE A 164 -7.56 -5.35 -10.41
N ILE A 165 -6.81 -4.70 -9.53
CA ILE A 165 -5.66 -3.87 -9.85
C ILE A 165 -4.41 -4.58 -9.37
N PHE A 166 -3.57 -4.99 -10.32
CA PHE A 166 -2.23 -5.51 -10.06
C PHE A 166 -1.25 -4.41 -10.40
N GLN A 167 -0.72 -3.78 -9.37
CA GLN A 167 0.02 -2.53 -9.45
C GLN A 167 1.53 -2.79 -9.51
N PRO A 168 2.28 -2.12 -10.41
CA PRO A 168 3.73 -2.15 -10.42
C PRO A 168 4.33 -1.09 -9.49
N ALA A 169 5.62 -1.23 -9.17
CA ALA A 169 6.50 -0.21 -8.62
C ALA A 169 5.95 0.53 -7.38
N GLU A 170 5.38 -0.20 -6.41
CA GLU A 170 4.95 0.35 -5.12
C GLU A 170 6.16 0.88 -4.33
N GLU A 171 7.27 0.13 -4.33
CA GLU A 171 8.54 0.44 -3.65
C GLU A 171 9.33 1.58 -4.34
N GLY A 172 8.79 2.09 -5.42
CA GLY A 172 9.34 3.17 -6.22
C GLY A 172 9.82 2.76 -7.60
N ALA A 173 9.61 3.66 -8.54
CA ALA A 173 10.08 3.51 -9.91
C ALA A 173 11.60 3.65 -10.03
N PRO A 174 12.23 3.09 -11.09
CA PRO A 174 13.60 3.38 -11.44
C PRO A 174 13.86 4.89 -11.58
N GLU A 175 15.11 5.30 -11.34
CA GLU A 175 15.50 6.71 -11.42
C GLU A 175 15.16 7.31 -12.80
N GLY A 176 14.47 8.46 -12.78
CA GLY A 176 14.01 9.14 -13.99
C GLY A 176 12.72 8.61 -14.59
N GLU A 177 12.13 7.56 -14.02
CA GLU A 177 10.83 7.01 -14.43
C GLU A 177 9.74 7.40 -13.42
N LYS A 178 8.49 7.47 -13.89
CA LYS A 178 7.29 7.46 -13.06
C LYS A 178 6.81 6.02 -12.89
N GLY A 179 6.03 5.74 -11.86
CA GLY A 179 5.45 4.40 -11.62
C GLY A 179 4.41 4.42 -10.50
N GLY A 180 4.05 3.23 -10.04
CA GLY A 180 3.17 3.02 -8.89
C GLY A 180 1.73 3.48 -9.09
N ALA A 181 1.02 3.62 -7.98
CA ALA A 181 -0.37 4.06 -7.96
C ALA A 181 -0.58 5.45 -8.60
N PRO A 182 0.32 6.46 -8.37
CA PRO A 182 0.14 7.75 -8.99
C PRO A 182 0.12 7.68 -10.52
N LEU A 183 1.02 6.93 -11.15
CA LEU A 183 1.03 6.80 -12.61
C LEU A 183 -0.19 6.01 -13.11
N MET A 184 -0.62 4.95 -12.42
CA MET A 184 -1.86 4.25 -12.78
C MET A 184 -3.08 5.19 -12.77
N LEU A 185 -3.15 6.10 -11.81
CA LEU A 185 -4.22 7.10 -11.74
C LEU A 185 -4.09 8.19 -12.81
N GLU A 186 -2.87 8.65 -13.11
CA GLU A 186 -2.60 9.58 -14.22
C GLU A 186 -3.04 8.98 -15.57
N GLU A 187 -2.83 7.68 -15.77
CA GLU A 187 -3.24 6.94 -16.97
C GLU A 187 -4.72 6.49 -16.94
N GLY A 188 -5.50 6.94 -15.95
CA GLY A 188 -6.94 6.78 -15.93
C GLY A 188 -7.42 5.39 -15.50
N VAL A 189 -6.69 4.69 -14.62
CA VAL A 189 -7.09 3.37 -14.14
C VAL A 189 -8.53 3.33 -13.62
N PHE A 190 -8.99 4.36 -12.90
CA PHE A 190 -10.36 4.46 -12.40
C PHE A 190 -11.40 4.91 -13.45
N ASP A 191 -10.96 5.24 -14.68
CA ASP A 191 -11.87 5.51 -15.80
C ASP A 191 -12.29 4.24 -16.54
N ILE A 192 -11.57 3.12 -16.37
CA ILE A 192 -11.93 1.79 -16.91
C ILE A 192 -13.30 1.37 -16.35
N VAL A 193 -13.44 1.42 -15.04
CA VAL A 193 -14.71 1.37 -14.30
C VAL A 193 -14.53 2.28 -13.07
N LYS A 194 -15.60 2.97 -12.67
CA LYS A 194 -15.54 3.94 -11.54
C LYS A 194 -15.86 3.21 -10.23
N PRO A 195 -14.86 2.82 -9.42
CA PRO A 195 -15.13 2.14 -8.16
C PRO A 195 -15.72 3.11 -7.13
N GLU A 196 -16.61 2.60 -6.28
CA GLU A 196 -17.18 3.32 -5.14
C GLU A 196 -16.34 3.15 -3.87
N ALA A 197 -15.51 2.11 -3.83
CA ALA A 197 -14.56 1.82 -2.76
C ALA A 197 -13.37 1.02 -3.29
N VAL A 198 -12.22 1.14 -2.63
CA VAL A 198 -11.02 0.35 -2.92
C VAL A 198 -10.53 -0.38 -1.67
N PHE A 199 -10.14 -1.64 -1.83
CA PHE A 199 -9.61 -2.49 -0.78
C PHE A 199 -8.22 -2.99 -1.14
N GLY A 200 -7.34 -3.03 -0.15
CA GLY A 200 -6.02 -3.62 -0.25
C GLY A 200 -5.61 -4.31 1.04
N LEU A 201 -4.63 -5.19 0.96
CA LEU A 201 -4.01 -5.79 2.12
C LEU A 201 -2.48 -5.75 2.00
N HIS A 202 -1.82 -5.85 3.13
CA HIS A 202 -0.38 -6.07 3.20
C HIS A 202 -0.05 -7.18 4.20
N VAL A 203 0.84 -8.10 3.84
CA VAL A 203 1.36 -9.09 4.78
C VAL A 203 2.41 -8.44 5.69
N PHE A 204 2.29 -8.62 7.00
CA PHE A 204 3.06 -7.83 7.96
C PHE A 204 3.76 -8.72 8.99
N SER A 205 5.10 -8.64 9.03
CA SER A 205 5.91 -9.54 9.85
C SER A 205 5.79 -9.29 11.35
N THR A 206 5.42 -8.08 11.77
CA THR A 206 5.20 -7.77 13.20
C THR A 206 3.84 -8.25 13.74
N LEU A 207 3.11 -9.05 12.94
CA LEU A 207 1.85 -9.66 13.29
C LEU A 207 1.90 -11.19 13.08
N ASN A 208 1.40 -11.96 14.04
CA ASN A 208 1.37 -13.42 13.90
C ASN A 208 0.32 -13.87 12.87
N ALA A 209 0.65 -14.92 12.14
CA ALA A 209 -0.30 -15.61 11.27
C ALA A 209 -1.58 -16.00 12.05
N GLY A 210 -2.72 -15.88 11.40
CA GLY A 210 -4.04 -16.01 12.01
C GLY A 210 -4.62 -14.69 12.53
N LYS A 211 -3.88 -13.57 12.48
CA LYS A 211 -4.35 -12.25 12.90
C LYS A 211 -4.47 -11.29 11.73
N ILE A 212 -5.43 -10.37 11.84
CA ILE A 212 -5.59 -9.20 10.96
C ILE A 212 -5.35 -7.95 11.79
N GLY A 213 -4.56 -7.02 11.25
CA GLY A 213 -4.35 -5.70 11.83
C GLY A 213 -5.05 -4.63 11.00
N TYR A 214 -5.67 -3.67 11.66
CA TYR A 214 -6.30 -2.53 11.01
C TYR A 214 -6.18 -1.28 11.88
N ARG A 215 -6.46 -0.12 11.29
CA ARG A 215 -6.70 1.11 12.02
C ARG A 215 -7.70 1.95 11.24
N SER A 216 -8.68 2.51 11.92
CA SER A 216 -9.63 3.47 11.33
C SER A 216 -9.00 4.85 11.26
N GLY A 217 -9.23 5.59 10.19
CA GLY A 217 -8.58 6.89 9.96
C GLY A 217 -7.14 6.76 9.48
N PRO A 218 -6.21 7.64 9.92
CA PRO A 218 -4.80 7.59 9.54
C PRO A 218 -4.17 6.27 9.99
N PHE A 219 -3.56 5.53 9.06
CA PHE A 219 -3.03 4.19 9.31
C PHE A 219 -1.51 4.12 9.09
N MET A 220 -1.05 4.43 7.87
CA MET A 220 0.37 4.53 7.55
C MET A 220 0.74 5.97 7.19
N ALA A 221 1.99 6.34 7.49
CA ALA A 221 2.43 7.73 7.39
C ALA A 221 2.51 8.23 5.96
N ALA A 222 2.31 9.54 5.79
CA ALA A 222 2.88 10.25 4.65
C ALA A 222 4.41 10.19 4.72
N ALA A 223 5.05 10.06 3.55
CA ALA A 223 6.50 10.02 3.42
C ALA A 223 6.98 11.15 2.52
N ASP A 224 7.61 12.12 3.14
CA ASP A 224 8.18 13.26 2.47
C ASP A 224 9.70 13.19 2.46
N ARG A 225 10.31 13.78 1.43
CA ARG A 225 11.76 13.99 1.32
C ARG A 225 12.07 15.47 1.27
N PHE A 226 13.18 15.85 1.87
CA PHE A 226 13.65 17.23 1.82
C PHE A 226 15.15 17.31 1.52
N ARG A 227 15.52 18.44 0.96
CA ARG A 227 16.90 18.86 0.75
C ARG A 227 17.09 20.25 1.34
N ILE A 228 18.18 20.46 2.08
CA ILE A 228 18.58 21.78 2.59
C ILE A 228 19.99 22.05 2.11
N LEU A 229 20.17 23.15 1.38
CA LEU A 229 21.46 23.64 0.93
C LEU A 229 21.83 24.88 1.73
N VAL A 230 22.86 24.77 2.56
CA VAL A 230 23.39 25.88 3.37
C VAL A 230 24.60 26.46 2.65
N LYS A 231 24.53 27.73 2.29
CA LYS A 231 25.61 28.45 1.58
C LYS A 231 26.32 29.43 2.52
N GLY A 232 27.62 29.31 2.57
CA GLY A 232 28.51 30.19 3.32
C GLY A 232 29.55 30.86 2.42
N GLU A 233 30.76 31.09 2.96
CA GLU A 233 31.89 31.66 2.23
C GLU A 233 33.16 30.89 2.60
N GLN A 234 33.79 30.26 1.60
CA GLN A 234 34.99 29.43 1.79
C GLN A 234 36.15 30.24 2.36
N THR A 235 36.85 29.66 3.31
CA THR A 235 38.05 30.29 3.91
C THR A 235 38.99 29.25 4.50
N HIS A 236 40.18 29.71 4.93
CA HIS A 236 41.17 28.86 5.61
C HIS A 236 40.67 28.47 7.00
N GLY A 237 40.70 27.17 7.35
CA GLY A 237 40.17 26.64 8.62
C GLY A 237 40.78 27.27 9.89
N SER A 238 42.01 27.89 9.82
CA SER A 238 42.59 28.64 10.93
C SER A 238 42.13 30.11 11.01
N ARG A 239 41.34 30.58 10.04
CA ARG A 239 40.88 31.98 9.93
C ARG A 239 39.35 32.02 9.65
N PRO A 240 38.51 31.39 10.51
CA PRO A 240 37.09 31.28 10.26
C PRO A 240 36.38 32.64 10.17
N TRP A 241 36.91 33.67 10.80
CA TRP A 241 36.38 35.05 10.75
C TRP A 241 36.55 35.74 9.38
N SER A 242 37.27 35.13 8.43
CA SER A 242 37.48 35.66 7.08
C SER A 242 36.52 35.10 6.05
N GLY A 243 35.54 34.30 6.48
CA GLY A 243 34.50 33.71 5.68
C GLY A 243 33.24 33.49 6.48
N VAL A 244 32.36 32.58 6.00
CA VAL A 244 31.10 32.16 6.67
C VAL A 244 31.07 30.65 6.69
N ASP A 245 31.02 30.05 7.87
CA ASP A 245 31.11 28.60 8.04
C ASP A 245 29.74 27.91 7.92
N PRO A 246 29.45 27.25 6.78
CA PRO A 246 28.17 26.54 6.59
C PRO A 246 28.12 25.21 7.36
N ILE A 247 29.27 24.64 7.80
CA ILE A 247 29.29 23.38 8.56
C ILE A 247 28.70 23.61 9.95
N VAL A 248 29.17 24.67 10.65
CA VAL A 248 28.65 25.01 11.98
C VAL A 248 27.16 25.40 11.91
N ALA A 249 26.77 26.20 10.90
CA ALA A 249 25.37 26.54 10.67
C ALA A 249 24.51 25.30 10.43
N SER A 250 24.97 24.36 9.60
CA SER A 250 24.26 23.10 9.32
C SER A 250 24.11 22.21 10.57
N ALA A 251 25.13 22.13 11.42
CA ALA A 251 25.05 21.38 12.67
C ALA A 251 23.96 21.97 13.61
N GLN A 252 23.85 23.29 13.69
CA GLN A 252 22.81 23.98 14.46
C GLN A 252 21.44 23.77 13.84
N ILE A 253 21.31 23.76 12.50
CA ILE A 253 20.05 23.47 11.79
C ILE A 253 19.60 22.04 12.11
N VAL A 254 20.47 21.02 12.07
CA VAL A 254 20.13 19.65 12.44
C VAL A 254 19.52 19.59 13.84
N MET A 255 20.15 20.26 14.81
CA MET A 255 19.63 20.34 16.18
C MET A 255 18.31 21.11 16.28
N GLY A 256 18.17 22.20 15.55
CA GLY A 256 16.96 23.01 15.48
C GLY A 256 15.78 22.21 14.91
N LEU A 257 15.99 21.45 13.85
CA LEU A 257 14.93 20.62 13.25
C LEU A 257 14.36 19.59 14.23
N GLN A 258 15.15 19.05 15.17
CA GLN A 258 14.64 18.12 16.18
C GLN A 258 13.63 18.79 17.11
N THR A 259 13.70 20.12 17.26
CA THR A 259 12.74 20.86 18.13
C THR A 259 11.35 20.98 17.48
N LEU A 260 11.22 20.83 16.17
CA LEU A 260 9.93 20.84 15.49
C LEU A 260 9.02 19.76 16.06
N VAL A 261 9.51 18.52 16.10
CA VAL A 261 8.75 17.40 16.65
C VAL A 261 8.67 17.47 18.17
N SER A 262 9.81 17.69 18.84
CA SER A 262 9.85 17.55 20.30
C SER A 262 9.23 18.73 21.07
N ARG A 263 8.99 19.91 20.45
CA ARG A 263 8.53 21.15 21.12
C ARG A 263 7.36 21.86 20.44
N GLN A 264 7.04 21.53 19.18
CA GLN A 264 6.04 22.29 18.43
C GLN A 264 4.86 21.44 17.97
N ILE A 265 4.95 20.11 18.05
CA ILE A 265 3.89 19.17 17.66
C ILE A 265 3.41 18.43 18.90
N ASP A 266 2.10 18.28 19.02
CA ASP A 266 1.49 17.38 20.01
C ASP A 266 1.64 15.92 19.52
N ILE A 267 2.76 15.29 19.89
CA ILE A 267 3.10 13.92 19.48
C ILE A 267 2.16 12.87 20.10
N SER A 268 1.35 13.23 21.09
CA SER A 268 0.37 12.32 21.69
C SER A 268 -0.87 12.14 20.80
N ALA A 269 -1.23 13.18 20.06
CA ALA A 269 -2.35 13.17 19.11
C ALA A 269 -1.88 12.93 17.67
N HIS A 270 -0.73 13.50 17.32
CA HIS A 270 -0.22 13.55 15.94
C HIS A 270 1.26 13.13 15.87
N PRO A 271 1.56 11.83 15.89
CA PRO A 271 2.94 11.36 15.80
C PRO A 271 3.62 11.90 14.54
N ALA A 272 4.88 12.30 14.67
CA ALA A 272 5.67 12.77 13.55
C ALA A 272 7.15 12.40 13.73
N VAL A 273 7.87 12.27 12.61
CA VAL A 273 9.31 12.00 12.58
C VAL A 273 9.97 12.97 11.61
N VAL A 274 11.12 13.55 12.00
CA VAL A 274 12.00 14.32 11.11
C VAL A 274 13.41 13.77 11.25
N SER A 275 13.98 13.31 10.13
CA SER A 275 15.32 12.71 10.11
C SER A 275 16.19 13.33 9.02
N VAL A 276 17.36 13.82 9.39
CA VAL A 276 18.44 14.13 8.44
C VAL A 276 19.21 12.84 8.19
N GLY A 277 19.11 12.29 6.97
CA GLY A 277 19.71 11.01 6.61
C GLY A 277 21.15 11.12 6.11
N ALA A 278 21.51 12.26 5.53
CA ALA A 278 22.89 12.53 5.11
C ALA A 278 23.20 14.02 5.20
N ILE A 279 24.49 14.30 5.46
CA ILE A 279 25.07 15.65 5.45
C ILE A 279 26.39 15.57 4.69
N LYS A 280 26.62 16.46 3.73
CA LYS A 280 27.81 16.51 2.89
C LYS A 280 28.34 17.94 2.81
N GLY A 281 29.63 18.13 3.10
CA GLY A 281 30.28 19.43 2.98
C GLY A 281 31.75 19.34 3.29
N GLY A 282 32.55 20.11 2.55
CA GLY A 282 34.02 20.14 2.70
C GLY A 282 34.72 18.88 2.17
N ILE A 283 35.99 19.06 1.81
CA ILE A 283 36.86 18.01 1.25
C ILE A 283 38.20 17.90 1.98
N ARG A 284 38.50 18.84 2.87
CA ARG A 284 39.80 18.90 3.55
C ARG A 284 39.70 19.55 4.93
N ASN A 285 40.45 19.03 5.88
CA ASN A 285 40.44 19.42 7.30
C ASN A 285 40.77 20.88 7.60
N ASN A 286 41.46 21.58 6.71
CA ASN A 286 41.88 22.97 6.88
C ASN A 286 41.22 23.97 5.92
N ILE A 287 40.11 23.59 5.31
CA ILE A 287 39.30 24.43 4.45
C ILE A 287 37.84 24.40 4.97
N ILE A 288 37.32 25.58 5.31
CA ILE A 288 35.87 25.77 5.49
C ILE A 288 35.27 25.84 4.10
N PRO A 289 34.28 24.98 3.75
CA PRO A 289 33.68 24.97 2.42
C PRO A 289 32.75 26.16 2.20
N ASP A 290 32.34 26.36 0.97
CA ASP A 290 31.34 27.37 0.55
C ASP A 290 29.91 26.88 0.72
N GLU A 291 29.68 25.55 0.79
CA GLU A 291 28.34 24.99 0.96
C GLU A 291 28.32 23.65 1.73
N VAL A 292 27.17 23.36 2.31
CA VAL A 292 26.81 22.06 2.92
C VAL A 292 25.42 21.67 2.47
N GLU A 293 25.28 20.44 1.99
CA GLU A 293 24.02 19.82 1.62
C GLU A 293 23.56 18.85 2.71
N MET A 294 22.28 18.92 3.05
CA MET A 294 21.59 17.95 3.88
C MET A 294 20.40 17.38 3.13
N ILE A 295 20.22 16.06 3.17
CA ILE A 295 19.03 15.37 2.67
C ILE A 295 18.39 14.57 3.79
N GLY A 296 17.08 14.52 3.78
CA GLY A 296 16.35 13.84 4.83
C GLY A 296 14.91 13.49 4.46
N THR A 297 14.20 13.02 5.44
CA THR A 297 12.81 12.62 5.31
C THR A 297 12.01 13.01 6.54
N PHE A 298 10.70 13.20 6.37
CA PHE A 298 9.79 13.31 7.49
C PHE A 298 8.53 12.48 7.27
N ARG A 299 7.89 12.10 8.38
CA ARG A 299 6.68 11.29 8.43
C ARG A 299 5.61 12.02 9.21
N THR A 300 4.39 12.02 8.69
CA THR A 300 3.23 12.64 9.33
C THR A 300 1.97 11.80 9.07
N PHE A 301 0.94 12.02 9.90
CA PHE A 301 -0.35 11.34 9.75
C PHE A 301 -1.50 12.32 9.50
N GLU A 302 -1.20 13.63 9.49
CA GLU A 302 -2.19 14.69 9.32
C GLU A 302 -1.66 15.78 8.38
N PRO A 303 -2.44 16.24 7.39
CA PRO A 303 -2.00 17.30 6.46
C PRO A 303 -1.61 18.61 7.16
N ALA A 304 -2.30 18.97 8.24
CA ALA A 304 -1.98 20.19 8.99
C ALA A 304 -0.62 20.10 9.68
N VAL A 305 -0.28 18.93 10.24
CA VAL A 305 1.02 18.67 10.87
C VAL A 305 2.13 18.63 9.81
N ARG A 306 1.85 18.06 8.64
CA ARG A 306 2.77 18.10 7.50
C ARG A 306 3.14 19.53 7.13
N GLN A 307 2.14 20.40 6.97
CA GLN A 307 2.39 21.81 6.64
C GLN A 307 3.14 22.53 7.76
N GLN A 308 2.80 22.27 9.02
CA GLN A 308 3.50 22.83 10.17
C GLN A 308 5.00 22.44 10.20
N ILE A 309 5.33 21.19 9.83
CA ILE A 309 6.74 20.75 9.73
C ILE A 309 7.44 21.47 8.59
N ILE A 310 6.82 21.59 7.42
CA ILE A 310 7.39 22.29 6.27
C ILE A 310 7.69 23.75 6.63
N ASP A 311 6.72 24.48 7.14
CA ASP A 311 6.89 25.88 7.52
C ASP A 311 7.94 26.05 8.63
N GLY A 312 7.91 25.14 9.61
CA GLY A 312 8.88 25.10 10.69
C GLY A 312 10.30 24.81 10.21
N MET A 313 10.45 23.90 9.26
CA MET A 313 11.74 23.53 8.66
C MET A 313 12.35 24.70 7.88
N ILE A 314 11.54 25.35 7.03
CA ILE A 314 11.99 26.53 6.27
C ILE A 314 12.42 27.63 7.23
N ARG A 315 11.58 28.00 8.20
CA ARG A 315 11.90 29.02 9.18
C ARG A 315 13.17 28.68 9.96
N THR A 316 13.28 27.46 10.52
CA THR A 316 14.41 27.05 11.33
C THR A 316 15.73 27.09 10.56
N ALA A 317 15.71 26.58 9.31
CA ALA A 317 16.92 26.57 8.48
C ALA A 317 17.36 28.00 8.09
N THR A 318 16.42 28.83 7.66
CA THR A 318 16.74 30.20 7.22
C THR A 318 17.19 31.09 8.37
N ASP A 319 16.52 31.02 9.53
CA ASP A 319 16.87 31.89 10.68
C ASP A 319 18.23 31.50 11.28
N ILE A 320 18.51 30.20 11.43
CA ILE A 320 19.80 29.73 11.94
C ILE A 320 20.93 30.08 10.96
N ALA A 321 20.75 29.83 9.66
CA ALA A 321 21.74 30.21 8.66
C ALA A 321 22.02 31.73 8.70
N SER A 322 20.97 32.54 8.71
CA SER A 322 21.08 34.01 8.77
C SER A 322 21.80 34.49 10.01
N SER A 323 21.59 33.86 11.19
CA SER A 323 22.31 34.21 12.43
C SER A 323 23.82 34.05 12.35
N SER A 324 24.28 33.20 11.41
CA SER A 324 25.70 32.95 11.16
C SER A 324 26.24 33.69 9.93
N GLY A 325 25.43 34.53 9.28
CA GLY A 325 25.75 35.20 8.00
C GLY A 325 25.65 34.29 6.78
N ALA A 326 25.20 33.04 6.96
CA ALA A 326 24.95 32.09 5.88
C ALA A 326 23.53 32.25 5.31
N THR A 327 23.23 31.54 4.21
CA THR A 327 21.86 31.38 3.68
C THR A 327 21.48 29.91 3.63
N ALA A 328 20.18 29.59 3.71
CA ALA A 328 19.68 28.22 3.54
C ALA A 328 18.53 28.20 2.52
N GLU A 329 18.59 27.25 1.60
CA GLU A 329 17.52 26.91 0.66
C GLU A 329 16.92 25.56 1.07
N VAL A 330 15.60 25.50 1.19
CA VAL A 330 14.88 24.28 1.59
C VAL A 330 13.98 23.86 0.44
N GLU A 331 14.16 22.64 -0.02
CA GLU A 331 13.39 22.02 -1.08
C GLU A 331 12.62 20.81 -0.49
N ILE A 332 11.33 20.73 -0.73
CA ILE A 332 10.49 19.57 -0.40
C ILE A 332 10.12 18.88 -1.70
N ALA A 333 10.38 17.57 -1.77
CA ALA A 333 10.04 16.79 -2.95
C ALA A 333 8.52 16.76 -3.18
N GLU A 334 8.09 16.86 -4.44
CA GLU A 334 6.67 16.88 -4.81
C GLU A 334 6.04 15.47 -4.86
N ASP A 335 6.84 14.42 -4.92
CA ASP A 335 6.44 13.02 -5.08
C ASP A 335 6.25 12.28 -3.73
N ALA A 336 5.75 12.98 -2.72
CA ALA A 336 5.50 12.42 -1.40
C ALA A 336 4.31 11.44 -1.42
N ASN A 337 4.48 10.24 -0.84
CA ASN A 337 3.33 9.38 -0.58
C ASN A 337 2.40 10.03 0.46
N PRO A 338 1.11 10.19 0.16
CA PRO A 338 0.14 10.68 1.14
C PRO A 338 -0.06 9.69 2.30
N VAL A 339 -0.78 10.13 3.33
CA VAL A 339 -1.23 9.25 4.42
C VAL A 339 -2.11 8.14 3.85
N THR A 340 -1.79 6.86 4.15
CA THR A 340 -2.74 5.78 3.94
C THR A 340 -3.85 5.91 4.96
N PHE A 341 -5.01 6.33 4.47
CA PHE A 341 -6.17 6.68 5.30
C PHE A 341 -7.29 5.66 5.06
N ASN A 342 -7.69 4.96 6.10
CA ASN A 342 -8.86 4.10 6.07
C ASN A 342 -10.12 4.93 6.33
N ASP A 343 -11.03 4.97 5.36
CA ASP A 343 -12.31 5.66 5.55
C ASP A 343 -13.04 5.12 6.78
N VAL A 344 -13.41 6.01 7.71
CA VAL A 344 -13.95 5.61 9.01
C VAL A 344 -15.24 4.80 8.85
N LYS A 345 -16.16 5.26 8.00
CA LYS A 345 -17.45 4.59 7.79
C LYS A 345 -17.28 3.26 7.05
N LEU A 346 -16.41 3.23 6.06
CA LEU A 346 -16.09 2.00 5.34
C LEU A 346 -15.43 0.98 6.27
N THR A 347 -14.51 1.42 7.12
CA THR A 347 -13.85 0.56 8.11
C THR A 347 -14.86 -0.02 9.09
N GLU A 348 -15.70 0.80 9.71
CA GLU A 348 -16.76 0.36 10.62
C GLU A 348 -17.70 -0.65 9.95
N ARG A 349 -18.08 -0.40 8.70
CA ARG A 349 -18.93 -1.29 7.92
C ARG A 349 -18.27 -2.63 7.62
N MET A 350 -16.96 -2.67 7.32
CA MET A 350 -16.25 -3.87 6.88
C MET A 350 -15.55 -4.63 8.02
N LEU A 351 -15.44 -4.04 9.21
CA LEU A 351 -14.84 -4.69 10.36
C LEU A 351 -15.47 -6.06 10.70
N PRO A 352 -16.81 -6.23 10.69
CA PRO A 352 -17.41 -7.54 10.89
C PRO A 352 -16.99 -8.59 9.86
N SER A 353 -16.69 -8.19 8.62
CA SER A 353 -16.20 -9.09 7.56
C SER A 353 -14.79 -9.60 7.88
N LEU A 354 -13.91 -8.71 8.37
CA LEU A 354 -12.57 -9.09 8.82
C LEU A 354 -12.62 -9.99 10.06
N GLU A 355 -13.51 -9.68 11.02
CA GLU A 355 -13.70 -10.48 12.24
C GLU A 355 -14.19 -11.89 11.93
N ARG A 356 -15.11 -12.06 10.97
CA ARG A 356 -15.54 -13.37 10.51
C ARG A 356 -14.40 -14.14 9.85
N ALA A 357 -13.61 -13.47 9.01
CA ALA A 357 -12.47 -14.10 8.35
C ALA A 357 -11.40 -14.59 9.33
N ALA A 358 -11.03 -13.79 10.32
CA ALA A 358 -9.96 -14.10 11.27
C ALA A 358 -10.44 -14.92 12.47
N GLY A 359 -11.73 -14.89 12.78
CA GLY A 359 -12.31 -15.44 14.01
C GLY A 359 -12.20 -14.48 15.21
N PRO A 360 -12.99 -14.75 16.27
CA PRO A 360 -13.09 -13.85 17.41
C PRO A 360 -11.73 -13.54 18.07
N GLY A 361 -11.47 -12.25 18.34
CA GLY A 361 -10.26 -11.78 19.01
C GLY A 361 -8.97 -11.77 18.16
N ASN A 362 -9.08 -12.08 16.87
CA ASN A 362 -7.93 -12.09 15.96
C ASN A 362 -7.84 -10.86 15.04
N VAL A 363 -8.79 -9.97 15.12
CA VAL A 363 -8.70 -8.64 14.49
C VAL A 363 -8.26 -7.65 15.56
N VAL A 364 -7.15 -6.97 15.31
CA VAL A 364 -6.53 -6.07 16.28
C VAL A 364 -6.33 -4.68 15.69
N GLU A 365 -6.66 -3.66 16.47
CA GLU A 365 -6.29 -2.29 16.08
C GLU A 365 -4.78 -2.10 16.27
N THR A 366 -4.09 -1.72 15.20
CA THR A 366 -2.64 -1.52 15.22
C THR A 366 -2.29 -0.08 15.64
N PRO A 367 -1.10 0.15 16.23
CA PRO A 367 -0.55 1.49 16.34
C PRO A 367 -0.39 2.15 14.95
N PHE A 368 -0.11 3.43 14.93
CA PHE A 368 0.37 4.12 13.75
C PHE A 368 1.62 3.45 13.17
N VAL A 369 1.67 3.28 11.85
CA VAL A 369 2.82 2.71 11.15
C VAL A 369 3.56 3.81 10.41
N THR A 370 4.83 4.03 10.75
CA THR A 370 5.65 5.09 10.14
C THR A 370 6.18 4.75 8.75
N GLY A 371 5.94 3.53 8.24
CA GLY A 371 6.07 3.17 6.84
C GLY A 371 5.04 3.93 6.00
N ALA A 372 5.33 4.10 4.71
CA ALA A 372 4.40 4.68 3.74
C ALA A 372 3.97 3.60 2.74
N GLU A 373 2.86 3.86 2.06
CA GLU A 373 2.24 2.94 1.11
C GLU A 373 1.50 3.77 0.03
N ASP A 374 1.80 3.52 -1.23
CA ASP A 374 1.25 4.31 -2.33
C ASP A 374 -0.21 3.95 -2.67
N PHE A 375 -0.77 2.88 -2.08
CA PHE A 375 -2.23 2.65 -2.04
C PHE A 375 -3.00 3.89 -1.56
N SER A 376 -2.36 4.73 -0.78
CA SER A 376 -2.87 6.02 -0.31
C SER A 376 -3.39 6.90 -1.43
N TYR A 377 -2.81 6.86 -2.63
CA TYR A 377 -3.28 7.63 -3.78
C TYR A 377 -4.66 7.19 -4.28
N PHE A 378 -4.95 5.87 -4.25
CA PHE A 378 -6.30 5.37 -4.54
C PHE A 378 -7.30 5.83 -3.49
N GLY A 379 -6.89 5.81 -2.20
CA GLY A 379 -7.70 6.30 -1.08
C GLY A 379 -8.01 7.80 -1.12
N GLN A 380 -7.22 8.59 -1.86
CA GLN A 380 -7.56 10.00 -2.11
C GLN A 380 -8.66 10.19 -3.17
N ARG A 381 -9.00 9.16 -3.93
CA ARG A 381 -10.00 9.21 -5.00
C ARG A 381 -11.35 8.64 -4.58
N VAL A 382 -11.32 7.58 -3.77
CA VAL A 382 -12.53 6.87 -3.30
C VAL A 382 -12.31 6.38 -1.86
N PRO A 383 -13.38 6.14 -1.08
CA PRO A 383 -13.26 5.50 0.23
C PRO A 383 -12.41 4.23 0.15
N SER A 384 -11.47 4.08 1.07
CA SER A 384 -10.50 2.99 1.07
C SER A 384 -10.43 2.26 2.40
N LEU A 385 -10.14 0.96 2.34
CA LEU A 385 -9.78 0.15 3.49
C LEU A 385 -8.54 -0.69 3.15
N PHE A 386 -7.47 -0.43 3.89
CA PHE A 386 -6.22 -1.18 3.85
C PHE A 386 -6.01 -1.88 5.19
N PHE A 387 -5.65 -3.16 5.18
CA PHE A 387 -5.47 -3.94 6.40
C PHE A 387 -4.26 -4.85 6.32
N PHE A 388 -3.71 -5.21 7.47
CA PHE A 388 -2.57 -6.11 7.57
C PHE A 388 -3.01 -7.54 7.80
N VAL A 389 -2.26 -8.47 7.21
CA VAL A 389 -2.37 -9.91 7.47
C VAL A 389 -1.09 -10.39 8.11
N GLY A 390 -1.19 -10.99 9.28
CA GLY A 390 -0.05 -11.52 10.02
C GLY A 390 0.60 -12.70 9.31
N ILE A 391 1.94 -12.73 9.33
CA ILE A 391 2.76 -13.75 8.65
C ILE A 391 3.87 -14.33 9.51
N THR A 392 4.04 -13.87 10.75
CA THR A 392 4.98 -14.49 11.66
C THR A 392 4.36 -15.78 12.25
N PRO A 393 5.09 -16.91 12.25
CA PRO A 393 4.54 -18.17 12.73
C PRO A 393 3.91 -18.05 14.12
N PRO A 394 2.76 -18.72 14.37
CA PRO A 394 2.14 -18.75 15.69
C PRO A 394 3.13 -19.24 16.76
N GLY A 395 3.14 -18.58 17.92
CA GLY A 395 4.05 -18.91 19.02
C GLY A 395 5.45 -18.32 18.92
N LYS A 396 5.78 -17.62 17.83
CA LYS A 396 6.96 -16.76 17.74
C LYS A 396 6.61 -15.32 18.15
N ASP A 397 7.60 -14.64 18.73
CA ASP A 397 7.48 -13.23 19.07
C ASP A 397 7.56 -12.37 17.78
N ALA A 398 6.42 -11.90 17.32
CA ALA A 398 6.33 -11.13 16.09
C ALA A 398 7.13 -9.81 16.15
N ALA A 399 7.32 -9.23 17.34
CA ALA A 399 8.14 -8.03 17.50
C ALA A 399 9.65 -8.28 17.24
N LYS A 400 10.08 -9.53 17.23
CA LYS A 400 11.46 -9.94 16.94
C LYS A 400 11.60 -10.63 15.58
N ALA A 401 10.53 -10.76 14.83
CA ALA A 401 10.59 -11.32 13.49
C ALA A 401 11.43 -10.41 12.57
N PRO A 402 12.14 -10.98 11.57
CA PRO A 402 12.75 -10.17 10.53
C PRO A 402 11.69 -9.27 9.87
N ALA A 403 11.92 -7.97 9.93
CA ALA A 403 10.99 -6.99 9.38
C ALA A 403 10.84 -7.13 7.85
N ASN A 404 9.74 -6.63 7.31
CA ASN A 404 9.63 -6.37 5.88
C ASN A 404 10.87 -5.58 5.42
N HIS A 405 11.37 -5.81 4.21
CA HIS A 405 12.63 -5.35 3.61
C HIS A 405 13.91 -6.02 4.16
N SER A 406 13.80 -6.91 5.14
CA SER A 406 14.96 -7.67 5.61
C SER A 406 15.35 -8.77 4.60
N PRO A 407 16.66 -9.04 4.39
CA PRO A 407 17.10 -10.20 3.60
C PRO A 407 16.70 -11.55 4.22
N LYS A 408 16.23 -11.54 5.47
CA LYS A 408 15.71 -12.69 6.23
C LYS A 408 14.18 -12.67 6.36
N PHE A 409 13.51 -11.80 5.64
CA PHE A 409 12.05 -11.74 5.62
C PHE A 409 11.46 -13.10 5.24
N PHE A 410 10.47 -13.54 5.99
CA PHE A 410 9.84 -14.85 5.81
C PHE A 410 8.33 -14.75 6.04
N ILE A 411 7.57 -15.47 5.23
CA ILE A 411 6.11 -15.59 5.33
C ILE A 411 5.72 -16.98 5.81
N ASP A 412 5.03 -17.07 6.94
CA ASP A 412 4.24 -18.27 7.27
C ASP A 412 3.04 -18.32 6.30
N GLU A 413 3.06 -19.32 5.42
CA GLU A 413 2.09 -19.46 4.33
C GLU A 413 0.65 -19.72 4.82
N SER A 414 0.44 -20.05 6.10
CA SER A 414 -0.90 -20.13 6.68
C SER A 414 -1.63 -18.77 6.71
N GLY A 415 -0.86 -17.65 6.66
CA GLY A 415 -1.42 -16.31 6.51
C GLY A 415 -2.09 -16.05 5.17
N LEU A 416 -1.69 -16.77 4.11
CA LEU A 416 -2.24 -16.56 2.76
C LEU A 416 -3.73 -16.95 2.64
N GLU A 417 -4.13 -18.06 3.29
CA GLU A 417 -5.54 -18.46 3.35
C GLU A 417 -6.37 -17.40 4.07
N LEU A 418 -5.86 -16.85 5.18
CA LEU A 418 -6.54 -15.77 5.89
C LEU A 418 -6.67 -14.51 5.04
N GLY A 419 -5.59 -14.11 4.33
CA GLY A 419 -5.64 -12.99 3.39
C GLY A 419 -6.69 -13.17 2.30
N LEU A 420 -6.77 -14.38 1.73
CA LEU A 420 -7.78 -14.73 0.74
C LEU A 420 -9.21 -14.65 1.32
N ARG A 421 -9.45 -15.22 2.51
CA ARG A 421 -10.76 -15.14 3.18
C ARG A 421 -11.16 -13.72 3.49
N ALA A 422 -10.23 -12.92 4.00
CA ALA A 422 -10.49 -11.52 4.33
C ALA A 422 -10.84 -10.69 3.10
N MET A 423 -10.07 -10.83 2.01
CA MET A 423 -10.33 -10.11 0.76
C MET A 423 -11.66 -10.53 0.13
N LEU A 424 -11.98 -11.83 0.14
CA LEU A 424 -13.28 -12.34 -0.31
C LEU A 424 -14.42 -11.81 0.56
N GLY A 425 -14.25 -11.83 1.87
CA GLY A 425 -15.24 -11.36 2.83
C GLY A 425 -15.61 -9.89 2.61
N VAL A 426 -14.62 -8.99 2.57
CA VAL A 426 -14.88 -7.56 2.36
C VAL A 426 -15.48 -7.28 0.99
N ALA A 427 -15.03 -7.99 -0.05
CA ALA A 427 -15.56 -7.81 -1.40
C ALA A 427 -17.03 -8.23 -1.50
N VAL A 428 -17.36 -9.45 -1.06
CA VAL A 428 -18.72 -9.99 -1.18
C VAL A 428 -19.70 -9.24 -0.27
N ASP A 429 -19.31 -8.95 0.98
CA ASP A 429 -20.16 -8.23 1.92
C ASP A 429 -20.45 -6.80 1.46
N TYR A 430 -19.45 -6.13 0.88
CA TYR A 430 -19.69 -4.80 0.30
C TYR A 430 -20.68 -4.86 -0.85
N LEU A 431 -20.48 -5.79 -1.80
CA LEU A 431 -21.31 -5.94 -3.00
C LEU A 431 -22.75 -6.37 -2.66
N GLN A 432 -22.93 -7.26 -1.69
CA GLN A 432 -24.26 -7.68 -1.22
C GLN A 432 -24.95 -6.63 -0.34
N GLY A 433 -24.29 -5.55 0.00
CA GLY A 433 -24.83 -4.52 0.88
C GLY A 433 -24.92 -4.95 2.34
N ALA A 434 -24.18 -5.98 2.75
CA ALA A 434 -24.11 -6.40 4.13
C ALA A 434 -23.53 -5.29 5.03
N ASN A 435 -23.93 -5.30 6.30
CA ASN A 435 -23.44 -4.35 7.32
C ASN A 435 -23.72 -2.85 6.98
N ARG A 436 -24.78 -2.56 6.20
CA ARG A 436 -25.24 -1.18 5.92
C ARG A 436 -25.94 -0.56 7.10
#